data_57d846cf7933fcc74f6b2f5202f9cc36
#
_entry.id   57d846cf7933fcc74f6b2f5202f9cc36
#
_cell.length_a   1.000
_cell.length_b   1.000
_cell.length_c   1.000
_cell.angle_alpha   90.00
_cell.angle_beta   90.00
_cell.angle_gamma   90.00
#
_symmetry.space_group_name_H-M   'P 1'
#
loop_
_entity.id
_entity.type
_entity.pdbx_description
1 polymer ?
#
loop_
_entity_poly.entity_id
_entity_poly.type
_entity_poly.pdbx_seq_one_letter_code
_entity_poly.pdbx_strand_id
1 'polypeptide(L)'
;MHAVVVNVEIDDPDAARKGLEDLVPTIEQAPGFVAGYWIRLDDRHGISVVIFEAEDQARAGAPPADGTAPGVKMTGVAVGEVLASA
;
A
#
# COMPACT_ATOMS: atom_id res chain seq x y z
N MET A 1 9.47 -13.16 3.63
CA MET A 1 8.91 -11.85 3.21
C MET A 1 7.52 -11.66 3.77
N HIS A 2 7.18 -10.44 4.09
CA HIS A 2 5.86 -10.05 4.59
C HIS A 2 5.29 -8.93 3.74
N ALA A 3 3.98 -8.93 3.56
CA ALA A 3 3.28 -7.95 2.76
C ALA A 3 2.38 -7.07 3.62
N VAL A 4 2.32 -5.78 3.27
CA VAL A 4 1.28 -4.87 3.75
C VAL A 4 0.23 -4.79 2.65
N VAL A 5 -0.98 -5.21 2.96
CA VAL A 5 -2.11 -5.18 2.02
C VAL A 5 -3.08 -4.10 2.50
N VAL A 6 -3.33 -3.11 1.65
CA VAL A 6 -4.22 -2.00 1.96
C VAL A 6 -5.35 -1.96 0.95
N ASN A 7 -6.58 -2.02 1.45
CA ASN A 7 -7.77 -1.80 0.62
C ASN A 7 -8.18 -0.34 0.76
N VAL A 8 -8.49 0.30 -0.36
CA VAL A 8 -8.89 1.71 -0.38
C VAL A 8 -10.15 1.93 -1.19
N GLU A 9 -10.91 2.95 -0.79
CA GLU A 9 -11.96 3.53 -1.59
C GLU A 9 -11.40 4.79 -2.27
N ILE A 10 -11.58 4.89 -3.58
CA ILE A 10 -11.05 6.00 -4.39
C ILE A 10 -12.15 7.04 -4.57
N ASP A 11 -11.94 8.23 -4.00
CA ASP A 11 -12.89 9.35 -4.12
C ASP A 11 -12.52 10.26 -5.30
N ASP A 12 -11.23 10.45 -5.54
CA ASP A 12 -10.70 11.29 -6.61
C ASP A 12 -9.51 10.58 -7.26
N PRO A 13 -9.73 9.93 -8.44
CA PRO A 13 -8.66 9.20 -9.12
C PRO A 13 -7.45 10.04 -9.50
N ASP A 14 -7.64 11.29 -9.89
CA ASP A 14 -6.54 12.17 -10.28
C ASP A 14 -5.69 12.55 -9.06
N ALA A 15 -6.32 12.88 -7.95
CA ALA A 15 -5.64 13.17 -6.70
C ALA A 15 -4.92 11.93 -6.17
N ALA A 16 -5.52 10.75 -6.29
CA ALA A 16 -4.91 9.48 -5.90
C ALA A 16 -3.65 9.20 -6.70
N ARG A 17 -3.70 9.41 -8.02
CA ARG A 17 -2.53 9.21 -8.90
C ARG A 17 -1.40 10.17 -8.55
N LYS A 18 -1.70 11.43 -8.32
CA LYS A 18 -0.70 12.42 -7.89
C LYS A 18 -0.09 12.07 -6.54
N GLY A 19 -0.92 11.63 -5.60
CA GLY A 19 -0.44 11.20 -4.29
C GLY A 19 0.52 10.03 -4.38
N LEU A 20 0.29 9.09 -5.30
CA LEU A 20 1.18 7.95 -5.52
C LEU A 20 2.52 8.39 -6.14
N GLU A 21 2.53 9.38 -7.03
CA GLU A 21 3.77 9.91 -7.58
C GLU A 21 4.72 10.43 -6.50
N ASP A 22 4.16 11.00 -5.42
CA ASP A 22 4.94 11.48 -4.28
C ASP A 22 5.26 10.36 -3.28
N LEU A 23 4.34 9.42 -3.09
CA LEU A 23 4.46 8.36 -2.10
C LEU A 23 5.43 7.25 -2.50
N VAL A 24 5.38 6.81 -3.75
CA VAL A 24 6.15 5.66 -4.23
C VAL A 24 7.65 5.84 -4.01
N PRO A 25 8.27 6.99 -4.35
CA PRO A 25 9.70 7.19 -4.09
C PRO A 25 10.06 7.10 -2.61
N THR A 26 9.18 7.53 -1.72
CA THR A 26 9.38 7.46 -0.28
C THR A 26 9.33 6.02 0.21
N ILE A 27 8.37 5.25 -0.26
CA ILE A 27 8.21 3.83 0.12
C ILE A 27 9.38 2.99 -0.40
N GLU A 28 9.88 3.25 -1.60
CA GLU A 28 11.03 2.54 -2.15
C GLU A 28 12.28 2.66 -1.28
N GLN A 29 12.38 3.70 -0.47
CA GLN A 29 13.52 3.93 0.43
C GLN A 29 13.29 3.36 1.83
N ALA A 30 12.14 2.78 2.11
CA ALA A 30 11.86 2.20 3.41
C ALA A 30 12.76 0.97 3.67
N PRO A 31 13.24 0.78 4.91
CA PRO A 31 14.05 -0.39 5.23
C PRO A 31 13.36 -1.69 4.89
N GLY A 32 14.05 -2.56 4.16
CA GLY A 32 13.54 -3.87 3.78
C GLY A 32 12.56 -3.90 2.62
N PHE A 33 12.32 -2.78 1.96
CA PHE A 33 11.45 -2.74 0.79
C PHE A 33 11.94 -3.70 -0.31
N VAL A 34 11.02 -4.50 -0.85
CA VAL A 34 11.29 -5.44 -1.94
C VAL A 34 10.55 -5.04 -3.21
N ALA A 35 9.24 -4.87 -3.11
CA ALA A 35 8.39 -4.53 -4.25
C ALA A 35 7.10 -3.89 -3.76
N GLY A 36 6.44 -3.14 -4.64
CA GLY A 36 5.16 -2.55 -4.35
C GLY A 36 4.28 -2.47 -5.58
N TYR A 37 2.98 -2.66 -5.38
CA TYR A 37 1.97 -2.58 -6.43
C TYR A 37 0.77 -1.81 -5.91
N TRP A 38 0.32 -0.84 -6.71
CA TRP A 38 -0.87 -0.05 -6.42
C TRP A 38 -1.84 -0.28 -7.57
N ILE A 39 -2.95 -0.97 -7.28
CA ILE A 39 -3.83 -1.53 -8.29
C ILE A 39 -5.20 -0.91 -8.16
N ARG A 40 -5.75 -0.43 -9.27
CA ARG A 40 -7.14 -0.01 -9.35
C ARG A 40 -7.99 -1.20 -9.77
N LEU A 41 -8.94 -1.58 -8.92
CA LEU A 41 -9.81 -2.73 -9.16
C LEU A 41 -11.05 -2.34 -9.97
N ASP A 42 -11.62 -1.18 -9.67
CA ASP A 42 -12.77 -0.60 -10.37
C ASP A 42 -12.75 0.92 -10.19
N ASP A 43 -13.83 1.60 -10.56
CA ASP A 43 -13.88 3.07 -10.51
C ASP A 43 -13.72 3.65 -9.10
N ARG A 44 -14.03 2.87 -8.06
CA ARG A 44 -14.07 3.36 -6.68
C ARG A 44 -13.19 2.59 -5.71
N HIS A 45 -12.59 1.48 -6.14
CA HIS A 45 -11.83 0.60 -5.26
C HIS A 45 -10.43 0.34 -5.78
N GLY A 46 -9.49 0.27 -4.86
CA GLY A 46 -8.11 -0.08 -5.15
C GLY A 46 -7.52 -0.94 -4.05
N ILE A 47 -6.38 -1.52 -4.35
CA ILE A 47 -5.61 -2.30 -3.41
C ILE A 47 -4.13 -1.99 -3.61
N SER A 48 -3.38 -1.91 -2.51
CA SER A 48 -1.93 -1.88 -2.60
C SER A 48 -1.34 -3.09 -1.90
N VAL A 49 -0.25 -3.59 -2.47
CA VAL A 49 0.52 -4.68 -1.90
C VAL A 49 1.97 -4.25 -1.88
N VAL A 50 2.53 -4.08 -0.70
CA VAL A 50 3.93 -3.67 -0.53
C VAL A 50 4.65 -4.78 0.22
N ILE A 51 5.72 -5.28 -0.36
CA ILE A 51 6.49 -6.41 0.15
C ILE A 51 7.75 -5.92 0.85
N PHE A 52 7.98 -6.43 2.06
CA PHE A 52 9.18 -6.19 2.85
C PHE A 52 9.88 -7.51 3.16
N GLU A 53 11.18 -7.46 3.46
CA GLU A 53 11.96 -8.65 3.79
C GLU A 53 11.54 -9.28 5.12
N ALA A 54 11.19 -8.46 6.13
CA ALA A 54 10.88 -8.92 7.47
C ALA A 54 9.54 -8.39 7.97
N GLU A 55 8.92 -9.10 8.92
CA GLU A 55 7.62 -8.75 9.48
C GLU A 55 7.62 -7.40 10.20
N ASP A 56 8.65 -7.13 10.99
CA ASP A 56 8.75 -5.87 11.72
C ASP A 56 8.85 -4.67 10.78
N GLN A 57 9.53 -4.83 9.64
CA GLN A 57 9.60 -3.80 8.61
C GLN A 57 8.24 -3.56 7.95
N ALA A 58 7.51 -4.63 7.65
CA ALA A 58 6.16 -4.52 7.10
C ALA A 58 5.21 -3.81 8.08
N ARG A 59 5.26 -4.16 9.36
CA ARG A 59 4.43 -3.52 10.39
C ARG A 59 4.77 -2.04 10.55
N ALA A 60 6.05 -1.69 10.50
CA ALA A 60 6.49 -0.30 10.58
C ALA A 60 6.04 0.53 9.36
N GLY A 61 5.93 -0.11 8.19
CA GLY A 61 5.48 0.54 6.97
C GLY A 61 3.97 0.55 6.77
N ALA A 62 3.20 -0.13 7.63
CA ALA A 62 1.76 -0.19 7.49
C ALA A 62 1.09 1.12 7.92
N PRO A 63 0.17 1.68 7.12
CA PRO A 63 -0.58 2.87 7.51
C PRO A 63 -1.64 2.54 8.56
N PRO A 64 -2.21 3.56 9.25
CA PRO A 64 -3.37 3.35 10.11
C PRO A 64 -4.55 2.77 9.32
N ALA A 65 -5.32 1.86 9.94
CA ALA A 65 -6.44 1.18 9.28
C ALA A 65 -7.58 2.12 8.86
N ASP A 66 -7.69 3.28 9.51
CA ASP A 66 -8.69 4.31 9.22
C ASP A 66 -8.06 5.56 8.58
N GLY A 67 -6.85 5.43 8.05
CA GLY A 67 -6.11 6.53 7.45
C GLY A 67 -6.74 7.05 6.16
N THR A 68 -6.34 8.25 5.79
CA THR A 68 -6.70 8.86 4.52
C THR A 68 -5.43 9.36 3.83
N ALA A 69 -5.49 9.40 2.49
CA ALA A 69 -4.46 9.99 1.65
C ALA A 69 -5.15 10.78 0.53
N PRO A 70 -4.43 11.59 -0.24
CA PRO A 70 -5.06 12.35 -1.32
C PRO A 70 -5.90 11.46 -2.24
N GLY A 71 -7.19 11.74 -2.33
CA GLY A 71 -8.14 11.05 -3.21
C GLY A 71 -8.54 9.65 -2.79
N VAL A 72 -8.09 9.15 -1.63
CA VAL A 72 -8.44 7.81 -1.16
C VAL A 72 -8.75 7.77 0.33
N LYS A 73 -9.55 6.76 0.71
CA LYS A 73 -9.83 6.42 2.10
C LYS A 73 -9.48 4.95 2.30
N MET A 74 -8.71 4.66 3.33
CA MET A 74 -8.34 3.28 3.64
C MET A 74 -9.51 2.56 4.30
N THR A 75 -9.86 1.38 3.78
CA THR A 75 -10.97 0.57 4.28
C THR A 75 -10.51 -0.72 4.94
N GLY A 76 -9.25 -1.08 4.76
CA GLY A 76 -8.68 -2.24 5.45
C GLY A 76 -7.16 -2.25 5.30
N VAL A 77 -6.47 -2.64 6.35
CA VAL A 77 -5.01 -2.80 6.37
C VAL A 77 -4.69 -4.14 7.04
N ALA A 78 -3.86 -4.94 6.41
CA ALA A 78 -3.40 -6.20 6.96
C ALA A 78 -1.92 -6.41 6.67
N VAL A 79 -1.25 -7.10 7.56
CA VAL A 79 0.13 -7.56 7.36
C VAL A 79 0.11 -9.09 7.37
N GLY A 80 0.68 -9.70 6.33
CA GLY A 80 0.69 -11.14 6.20
C GLY A 80 2.01 -11.68 5.66
N GLU A 81 2.25 -12.95 5.86
CA GLU A 81 3.40 -13.63 5.32
C GLU A 81 3.19 -13.93 3.83
N VAL A 82 4.22 -13.69 3.02
CA VAL A 82 4.21 -14.09 1.61
C VAL A 82 4.51 -15.59 1.55
N LEU A 83 3.53 -16.38 1.14
CA LEU A 83 3.68 -17.83 1.07
C LEU A 83 4.43 -18.30 -0.17
N ALA A 84 4.32 -17.58 -1.26
CA ALA A 84 4.99 -17.88 -2.52
C ALA A 84 5.08 -16.63 -3.39
N SER A 85 6.06 -16.62 -4.27
CA SER A 85 6.22 -15.57 -5.28
C SER A 85 6.82 -16.17 -6.55
N ALA A 86 6.59 -15.51 -7.64
CA ALA A 86 7.12 -15.95 -8.93
C ALA A 86 7.80 -14.80 -9.68
#